data_ae960b3d5450bd09a3eb1a497f2e499c
#
_entry.id   ae960b3d5450bd09a3eb1a497f2e499c
#
_cell.length_a   1.000
_cell.length_b   1.000
_cell.length_c   1.000
_cell.angle_alpha   90.00
_cell.angle_beta   90.00
_cell.angle_gamma   90.00
#
_symmetry.space_group_name_H-M   'P 1'
#
loop_
_entity.id
_entity.type
_entity.pdbx_description
1 polymer ?
#
loop_
_entity_poly.entity_id
_entity_poly.type
_entity_poly.pdbx_seq_one_letter_code
_entity_poly.pdbx_strand_id
1 'polypeptide(L)'
;MNKMFLVGCFLLLSFGVFAADLTLPDGRVFKHTEIKSCISGFVVIEYENGEGRIALNDLPENFIAALNTRQRSALRNGADLHFSDGRVYKNCIVKKMGNNALTIKHNDGTAVVQFKDLPRNYQALFTAKQLSSIANSKTTAVSAGKVIGKTTNGKIVYTGPRGGRYVITDAGRKRYLSKDADIIPVDSVKSNAGQQ
;
A
#
# COMPACT_ATOMS: atom_id res chain seq x y z
N MET A 1 42.87 2.23 46.98
CA MET A 1 42.43 2.23 45.57
C MET A 1 40.95 1.81 45.56
N ASN A 2 40.04 2.80 45.58
CA ASN A 2 38.59 2.55 45.56
C ASN A 2 38.10 2.51 44.11
N LYS A 3 37.57 1.36 43.68
CA LYS A 3 36.88 1.22 42.41
C LYS A 3 35.42 1.63 42.60
N MET A 4 35.08 2.79 42.11
CA MET A 4 33.74 3.29 42.05
C MET A 4 33.00 2.57 40.89
N PHE A 5 32.05 1.69 41.25
CA PHE A 5 31.15 1.05 40.33
C PHE A 5 30.07 2.09 39.90
N LEU A 6 30.14 2.54 38.67
CA LEU A 6 29.12 3.39 38.03
C LEU A 6 27.93 2.48 37.66
N VAL A 7 26.90 2.45 38.49
CA VAL A 7 25.62 1.82 38.17
C VAL A 7 24.93 2.72 37.19
N GLY A 8 24.99 2.35 35.92
CA GLY A 8 24.23 2.99 34.85
C GLY A 8 22.73 2.74 35.05
N CYS A 9 22.03 3.78 35.50
CA CYS A 9 20.58 3.78 35.59
C CYS A 9 20.01 3.77 34.16
N PHE A 10 19.63 2.59 33.67
CA PHE A 10 18.89 2.44 32.43
C PHE A 10 17.48 2.95 32.69
N LEU A 11 17.20 4.18 32.29
CA LEU A 11 15.85 4.77 32.25
C LEU A 11 15.06 3.98 31.21
N LEU A 12 14.32 2.97 31.66
CA LEU A 12 13.26 2.33 30.90
C LEU A 12 12.16 3.37 30.69
N LEU A 13 12.16 4.03 29.55
CA LEU A 13 11.03 4.80 29.07
C LEU A 13 9.87 3.81 28.83
N SER A 14 9.05 3.64 29.84
CA SER A 14 7.78 2.91 29.78
C SER A 14 6.85 3.62 28.78
N PHE A 15 6.83 3.11 27.56
CA PHE A 15 5.84 3.49 26.55
C PHE A 15 4.47 2.95 26.98
N GLY A 16 3.57 3.86 27.19
CA GLY A 16 2.13 3.82 27.41
C GLY A 16 1.49 2.43 27.56
N VAL A 17 1.17 2.13 28.78
CA VAL A 17 0.43 0.97 29.26
C VAL A 17 -0.97 0.96 28.66
N PHE A 18 -1.25 0.00 27.77
CA PHE A 18 -2.59 -0.52 27.63
C PHE A 18 -2.66 -1.82 28.46
N ALA A 19 -2.94 -1.67 29.76
CA ALA A 19 -3.30 -2.80 30.60
C ALA A 19 -4.77 -3.18 30.37
N ALA A 20 -5.12 -3.48 29.12
CA ALA A 20 -6.47 -3.89 28.74
C ALA A 20 -6.43 -5.34 28.24
N ASP A 21 -7.49 -6.07 28.51
CA ASP A 21 -7.66 -7.41 27.96
C ASP A 21 -7.84 -7.34 26.45
N LEU A 22 -7.10 -8.16 25.72
CA LEU A 22 -7.22 -8.28 24.27
C LEU A 22 -7.99 -9.56 23.95
N THR A 23 -9.20 -9.40 23.40
CA THR A 23 -9.99 -10.50 22.88
C THR A 23 -9.85 -10.54 21.36
N LEU A 24 -9.41 -11.68 20.84
CA LEU A 24 -9.32 -11.91 19.40
C LEU A 24 -10.66 -12.37 18.81
N PRO A 25 -10.87 -12.23 17.49
CA PRO A 25 -12.09 -12.68 16.82
C PRO A 25 -12.37 -14.18 16.93
N ASP A 26 -11.34 -14.99 17.17
CA ASP A 26 -11.46 -16.45 17.40
C ASP A 26 -11.82 -16.82 18.85
N GLY A 27 -12.02 -15.84 19.73
CA GLY A 27 -12.40 -15.99 21.12
C GLY A 27 -11.23 -16.15 22.10
N ARG A 28 -9.96 -16.16 21.66
CA ARG A 28 -8.80 -16.14 22.57
C ARG A 28 -8.75 -14.81 23.31
N VAL A 29 -8.47 -14.88 24.63
CA VAL A 29 -8.37 -13.70 25.50
C VAL A 29 -6.98 -13.64 26.11
N PHE A 30 -6.30 -12.52 25.94
CA PHE A 30 -5.03 -12.19 26.55
C PHE A 30 -5.27 -11.11 27.63
N LYS A 31 -5.10 -11.46 28.89
CA LYS A 31 -5.33 -10.54 30.00
C LYS A 31 -4.11 -9.67 30.27
N HIS A 32 -4.35 -8.44 30.71
CA HIS A 32 -3.31 -7.46 31.06
C HIS A 32 -2.27 -7.27 29.93
N THR A 33 -2.75 -7.10 28.71
CA THR A 33 -1.92 -7.05 27.50
C THR A 33 -1.12 -5.76 27.39
N GLU A 34 0.18 -5.87 27.19
CA GLU A 34 1.10 -4.77 26.85
C GLU A 34 1.77 -5.02 25.51
N ILE A 35 1.84 -3.99 24.63
CA ILE A 35 2.51 -4.11 23.34
C ILE A 35 4.01 -3.94 23.53
N LYS A 36 4.78 -4.99 23.27
CA LYS A 36 6.26 -4.96 23.27
C LYS A 36 6.81 -4.46 21.96
N SER A 37 6.28 -4.93 20.84
CA SER A 37 6.74 -4.51 19.52
C SER A 37 5.70 -4.76 18.43
N CYS A 38 5.88 -4.09 17.30
CA CYS A 38 5.13 -4.29 16.06
C CYS A 38 6.13 -4.52 14.94
N ILE A 39 6.09 -5.69 14.30
CA ILE A 39 7.10 -6.08 13.30
C ILE A 39 6.43 -6.89 12.18
N SER A 40 6.60 -6.46 10.93
CA SER A 40 6.31 -7.27 9.74
C SER A 40 4.98 -8.03 9.78
N GLY A 41 3.88 -7.32 10.08
CA GLY A 41 2.56 -7.91 10.13
C GLY A 41 2.23 -8.65 11.44
N PHE A 42 3.05 -8.53 12.49
CA PHE A 42 2.80 -9.12 13.79
C PHE A 42 2.91 -8.10 14.92
N VAL A 43 2.06 -8.25 15.93
CA VAL A 43 2.21 -7.60 17.23
C VAL A 43 2.78 -8.64 18.21
N VAL A 44 3.84 -8.26 18.89
CA VAL A 44 4.35 -9.00 20.06
C VAL A 44 3.78 -8.34 21.28
N ILE A 45 3.08 -9.11 22.09
CA ILE A 45 2.46 -8.69 23.34
C ILE A 45 3.08 -9.42 24.51
N GLU A 46 3.17 -8.75 25.64
CA GLU A 46 3.29 -9.38 26.95
C GLU A 46 1.92 -9.41 27.60
N TYR A 47 1.57 -10.51 28.25
CA TYR A 47 0.31 -10.70 28.94
C TYR A 47 0.54 -11.55 30.19
N GLU A 48 -0.50 -11.76 31.00
CA GLU A 48 -0.40 -12.43 32.32
C GLU A 48 0.40 -13.77 32.29
N ASN A 49 0.30 -14.51 31.20
CA ASN A 49 0.92 -15.84 31.08
C ASN A 49 2.21 -15.87 30.22
N GLY A 50 2.80 -14.70 29.90
CA GLY A 50 4.06 -14.61 29.16
C GLY A 50 3.98 -13.73 27.90
N GLU A 51 4.71 -14.10 26.86
CA GLU A 51 4.69 -13.39 25.57
C GLU A 51 3.85 -14.12 24.52
N GLY A 52 3.15 -13.34 23.70
CA GLY A 52 2.38 -13.80 22.55
C GLY A 52 2.73 -13.06 21.28
N ARG A 53 2.62 -13.74 20.14
CA ARG A 53 2.75 -13.14 18.81
C ARG A 53 1.44 -13.29 18.05
N ILE A 54 0.83 -12.17 17.66
CA ILE A 54 -0.48 -12.13 17.03
C ILE A 54 -0.32 -11.55 15.62
N ALA A 55 -0.85 -12.26 14.63
CA ALA A 55 -0.83 -11.80 13.25
C ALA A 55 -1.81 -10.63 13.05
N LEU A 56 -1.49 -9.72 12.14
CA LEU A 56 -2.33 -8.57 11.80
C LEU A 56 -3.76 -9.00 11.45
N ASN A 57 -3.92 -10.12 10.75
CA ASN A 57 -5.23 -10.59 10.32
C ASN A 57 -6.12 -11.05 11.49
N ASP A 58 -5.52 -11.38 12.63
CA ASP A 58 -6.21 -11.85 13.84
C ASP A 58 -6.49 -10.70 14.82
N LEU A 59 -5.94 -9.50 14.56
CA LEU A 59 -6.14 -8.34 15.43
C LEU A 59 -7.52 -7.71 15.22
N PRO A 60 -8.25 -7.36 16.28
CA PRO A 60 -9.50 -6.61 16.14
C PRO A 60 -9.23 -5.16 15.68
N GLU A 61 -10.16 -4.60 14.90
CA GLU A 61 -10.01 -3.26 14.31
C GLU A 61 -9.84 -2.15 15.38
N ASN A 62 -10.53 -2.24 16.51
CA ASN A 62 -10.41 -1.31 17.63
C ASN A 62 -9.01 -1.31 18.23
N PHE A 63 -8.35 -2.48 18.32
CA PHE A 63 -6.97 -2.58 18.76
C PHE A 63 -6.03 -1.88 17.77
N ILE A 64 -6.20 -2.13 16.48
CA ILE A 64 -5.42 -1.47 15.43
C ILE A 64 -5.62 0.05 15.47
N ALA A 65 -6.85 0.51 15.72
CA ALA A 65 -7.17 1.93 15.82
C ALA A 65 -6.48 2.62 17.01
N ALA A 66 -6.17 1.89 18.07
CA ALA A 66 -5.46 2.40 19.24
C ALA A 66 -3.94 2.52 19.04
N LEU A 67 -3.36 1.85 18.02
CA LEU A 67 -1.94 1.89 17.73
C LEU A 67 -1.50 3.30 17.27
N ASN A 68 -0.31 3.72 17.68
CA ASN A 68 0.30 4.94 17.18
C ASN A 68 0.81 4.79 15.73
N THR A 69 1.14 5.91 15.09
CA THR A 69 1.56 5.93 13.67
C THR A 69 2.79 5.07 13.40
N ARG A 70 3.75 5.02 14.33
CA ARG A 70 4.98 4.23 14.19
C ARG A 70 4.67 2.73 14.24
N GLN A 71 3.83 2.30 15.19
CA GLN A 71 3.38 0.92 15.33
C GLN A 71 2.61 0.46 14.09
N ARG A 72 1.65 1.27 13.60
CA ARG A 72 0.90 0.98 12.37
C ARG A 72 1.83 0.84 11.15
N SER A 73 2.83 1.71 11.03
CA SER A 73 3.80 1.65 9.94
C SER A 73 4.66 0.38 10.01
N ALA A 74 5.09 -0.01 11.21
CA ALA A 74 5.88 -1.22 11.43
C ALA A 74 5.07 -2.50 11.11
N LEU A 75 3.79 -2.55 11.48
CA LEU A 75 2.88 -3.64 11.12
C LEU A 75 2.63 -3.75 9.63
N ARG A 76 2.47 -2.61 8.94
CA ARG A 76 2.18 -2.58 7.52
C ARG A 76 3.33 -3.07 6.66
N ASN A 77 4.58 -2.77 7.05
CA ASN A 77 5.77 -3.15 6.29
C ASN A 77 6.13 -4.62 6.58
N GLY A 78 6.16 -5.42 5.53
CA GLY A 78 6.47 -6.85 5.60
C GLY A 78 5.28 -7.73 6.00
N ALA A 79 4.08 -7.18 6.07
CA ALA A 79 2.86 -7.98 6.30
C ALA A 79 2.52 -8.86 5.10
N ASP A 80 1.97 -10.03 5.36
CA ASP A 80 1.35 -10.87 4.34
C ASP A 80 -0.09 -10.43 4.13
N LEU A 81 -0.50 -10.27 2.87
CA LEU A 81 -1.85 -9.88 2.49
C LEU A 81 -2.60 -11.05 1.89
N HIS A 82 -3.69 -11.42 2.54
CA HIS A 82 -4.62 -12.45 2.09
C HIS A 82 -5.88 -11.78 1.57
N PHE A 83 -6.14 -11.91 0.28
CA PHE A 83 -7.30 -11.30 -0.37
C PHE A 83 -8.50 -12.25 -0.39
N SER A 84 -9.69 -11.70 -0.44
CA SER A 84 -10.94 -12.48 -0.49
C SER A 84 -11.08 -13.34 -1.76
N ASP A 85 -10.36 -13.01 -2.83
CA ASP A 85 -10.31 -13.77 -4.08
C ASP A 85 -9.27 -14.91 -4.08
N GLY A 86 -8.63 -15.16 -2.93
CA GLY A 86 -7.63 -16.21 -2.73
C GLY A 86 -6.19 -15.82 -3.09
N ARG A 87 -5.95 -14.62 -3.62
CA ARG A 87 -4.58 -14.13 -3.82
C ARG A 87 -3.87 -13.93 -2.49
N VAL A 88 -2.58 -14.25 -2.46
CA VAL A 88 -1.71 -14.01 -1.31
C VAL A 88 -0.44 -13.30 -1.76
N TYR A 89 -0.14 -12.15 -1.18
CA TYR A 89 1.11 -11.45 -1.38
C TYR A 89 1.92 -11.47 -0.08
N LYS A 90 3.12 -12.03 -0.13
CA LYS A 90 4.00 -12.16 1.03
C LYS A 90 4.99 -11.02 1.13
N ASN A 91 5.31 -10.61 2.36
CA ASN A 91 6.29 -9.58 2.68
C ASN A 91 6.03 -8.25 1.96
N CYS A 92 4.82 -7.73 2.11
CA CYS A 92 4.34 -6.57 1.39
C CYS A 92 4.95 -5.26 1.91
N ILE A 93 5.44 -4.43 0.99
CA ILE A 93 5.95 -3.08 1.28
C ILE A 93 5.23 -2.09 0.38
N VAL A 94 4.57 -1.11 0.95
CA VAL A 94 3.92 -0.04 0.18
C VAL A 94 4.97 0.89 -0.40
N LYS A 95 5.03 0.98 -1.73
CA LYS A 95 5.95 1.86 -2.48
C LYS A 95 5.32 3.17 -2.88
N LYS A 96 4.03 3.15 -3.21
CA LYS A 96 3.29 4.35 -3.64
C LYS A 96 1.83 4.26 -3.19
N MET A 97 1.25 5.40 -2.85
CA MET A 97 -0.16 5.57 -2.53
C MET A 97 -0.77 6.64 -3.45
N GLY A 98 -1.97 6.39 -3.92
CA GLY A 98 -2.70 7.37 -4.74
C GLY A 98 -3.70 6.71 -5.69
N ASN A 99 -4.66 7.50 -6.20
CA ASN A 99 -5.70 7.04 -7.14
C ASN A 99 -6.54 5.88 -6.58
N ASN A 100 -6.88 5.95 -5.30
CA ASN A 100 -7.57 4.88 -4.58
C ASN A 100 -6.87 3.51 -4.63
N ALA A 101 -5.56 3.49 -4.91
CA ALA A 101 -4.76 2.28 -5.04
C ALA A 101 -3.41 2.40 -4.31
N LEU A 102 -2.83 1.24 -4.02
CA LEU A 102 -1.47 1.10 -3.51
C LEU A 102 -0.61 0.35 -4.53
N THR A 103 0.60 0.82 -4.74
CA THR A 103 1.65 0.02 -5.39
C THR A 103 2.42 -0.70 -4.29
N ILE A 104 2.34 -2.01 -4.29
CA ILE A 104 2.92 -2.89 -3.27
C ILE A 104 4.03 -3.71 -3.91
N LYS A 105 5.24 -3.69 -3.32
CA LYS A 105 6.29 -4.66 -3.60
C LYS A 105 6.07 -5.86 -2.67
N HIS A 106 6.15 -7.06 -3.21
CA HIS A 106 6.07 -8.34 -2.51
C HIS A 106 7.16 -9.29 -3.00
N ASN A 107 7.28 -10.49 -2.45
CA ASN A 107 8.36 -11.41 -2.79
C ASN A 107 8.43 -11.72 -4.29
N ASP A 108 7.29 -11.86 -4.95
CA ASP A 108 7.21 -12.28 -6.36
C ASP A 108 7.18 -11.09 -7.35
N GLY A 109 7.31 -9.83 -6.84
CA GLY A 109 7.33 -8.66 -7.71
C GLY A 109 6.62 -7.43 -7.16
N THR A 110 5.87 -6.75 -8.03
CA THR A 110 5.13 -5.53 -7.70
C THR A 110 3.71 -5.62 -8.23
N ALA A 111 2.74 -5.31 -7.40
CA ALA A 111 1.32 -5.28 -7.75
C ALA A 111 0.71 -3.89 -7.47
N VAL A 112 -0.30 -3.53 -8.25
CA VAL A 112 -1.18 -2.39 -7.97
C VAL A 112 -2.50 -2.95 -7.45
N VAL A 113 -2.86 -2.58 -6.22
CA VAL A 113 -4.05 -3.07 -5.53
C VAL A 113 -4.95 -1.90 -5.22
N GLN A 114 -6.24 -2.01 -5.53
CA GLN A 114 -7.21 -1.01 -5.13
C GLN A 114 -7.35 -1.00 -3.61
N PHE A 115 -7.46 0.19 -3.01
CA PHE A 115 -7.53 0.31 -1.55
C PHE A 115 -8.72 -0.46 -0.97
N LYS A 116 -9.87 -0.44 -1.65
CA LYS A 116 -11.09 -1.14 -1.26
C LYS A 116 -10.96 -2.67 -1.22
N ASP A 117 -10.02 -3.23 -2.01
CA ASP A 117 -9.82 -4.68 -2.14
C ASP A 117 -8.83 -5.21 -1.09
N LEU A 118 -8.17 -4.31 -0.32
CA LEU A 118 -7.28 -4.71 0.76
C LEU A 118 -8.06 -5.36 1.91
N PRO A 119 -7.44 -6.28 2.67
CA PRO A 119 -8.00 -6.78 3.92
C PRO A 119 -8.34 -5.63 4.89
N ARG A 120 -9.48 -5.70 5.58
CA ARG A 120 -9.95 -4.60 6.48
C ARG A 120 -8.92 -4.22 7.53
N ASN A 121 -8.30 -5.21 8.18
CA ASN A 121 -7.27 -4.98 9.19
C ASN A 121 -6.06 -4.23 8.62
N TYR A 122 -5.71 -4.50 7.36
CA TYR A 122 -4.65 -3.77 6.68
C TYR A 122 -5.07 -2.34 6.33
N GLN A 123 -6.32 -2.12 5.90
CA GLN A 123 -6.88 -0.79 5.67
C GLN A 123 -6.85 0.08 6.94
N ALA A 124 -7.15 -0.51 8.11
CA ALA A 124 -7.15 0.17 9.39
C ALA A 124 -5.75 0.69 9.84
N LEU A 125 -4.67 0.19 9.22
CA LEU A 125 -3.31 0.68 9.47
C LEU A 125 -3.03 2.06 8.88
N PHE A 126 -3.89 2.58 8.00
CA PHE A 126 -3.70 3.89 7.38
C PHE A 126 -4.33 4.99 8.22
N THR A 127 -3.60 6.08 8.42
CA THR A 127 -4.09 7.26 9.11
C THR A 127 -5.06 8.07 8.23
N ALA A 128 -5.92 8.90 8.81
CA ALA A 128 -6.82 9.78 8.06
C ALA A 128 -6.08 10.64 7.01
N LYS A 129 -4.87 11.13 7.34
CA LYS A 129 -4.01 11.88 6.40
C LYS A 129 -3.55 11.01 5.22
N GLN A 130 -3.23 9.75 5.45
CA GLN A 130 -2.85 8.82 4.36
C GLN A 130 -4.06 8.45 3.51
N LEU A 131 -5.23 8.24 4.14
CA LEU A 131 -6.48 7.98 3.43
C LEU A 131 -6.87 9.16 2.52
N SER A 132 -6.77 10.39 3.01
CA SER A 132 -7.01 11.58 2.18
C SER A 132 -5.99 11.70 1.03
N SER A 133 -4.73 11.34 1.25
CA SER A 133 -3.72 11.24 0.18
C SER A 133 -4.07 10.19 -0.86
N ILE A 134 -4.57 9.03 -0.44
CA ILE A 134 -4.99 7.95 -1.34
C ILE A 134 -6.19 8.41 -2.17
N ALA A 135 -7.19 9.05 -1.55
CA ALA A 135 -8.39 9.54 -2.21
C ALA A 135 -8.12 10.77 -3.09
N ASN A 136 -7.35 11.73 -2.59
CA ASN A 136 -7.11 13.04 -3.20
C ASN A 136 -5.86 13.07 -4.10
N SER A 137 -5.12 11.98 -4.19
CA SER A 137 -4.21 11.90 -5.32
C SER A 137 -5.08 12.05 -6.55
N LYS A 138 -5.32 13.34 -6.93
CA LYS A 138 -5.66 13.61 -8.32
C LYS A 138 -4.77 12.67 -9.08
N THR A 139 -5.37 11.69 -9.74
CA THR A 139 -4.81 11.24 -10.96
C THR A 139 -4.32 12.56 -11.57
N THR A 140 -3.02 12.74 -11.68
CA THR A 140 -2.58 13.21 -12.93
C THR A 140 -3.07 12.09 -13.86
N ALA A 141 -4.38 12.04 -14.09
CA ALA A 141 -4.89 11.62 -15.35
C ALA A 141 -3.95 12.40 -16.22
N VAL A 142 -3.00 11.72 -16.81
CA VAL A 142 -2.25 12.27 -17.90
C VAL A 142 -3.38 12.73 -18.75
N SER A 143 -3.68 14.07 -18.71
CA SER A 143 -4.77 14.61 -19.50
C SER A 143 -4.44 14.08 -20.86
N ALA A 144 -5.15 12.99 -21.19
CA ALA A 144 -4.86 12.28 -22.42
C ALA A 144 -5.15 13.36 -23.44
N GLY A 145 -4.09 13.88 -24.04
CA GLY A 145 -4.23 14.90 -25.07
C GLY A 145 -5.19 14.34 -26.10
N LYS A 146 -5.66 15.16 -27.01
CA LYS A 146 -6.52 14.71 -28.11
C LYS A 146 -5.90 13.46 -28.74
N VAL A 147 -6.67 12.38 -28.86
CA VAL A 147 -6.26 11.18 -29.60
C VAL A 147 -6.10 11.57 -31.07
N ILE A 148 -4.94 11.28 -31.65
CA ILE A 148 -4.63 11.62 -33.05
C ILE A 148 -4.42 10.37 -33.93
N GLY A 149 -4.28 9.19 -33.34
CA GLY A 149 -4.10 7.95 -34.12
C GLY A 149 -3.62 6.80 -33.23
N LYS A 150 -3.09 5.78 -33.92
CA LYS A 150 -2.41 4.62 -33.31
C LYS A 150 -1.03 4.43 -33.93
N THR A 151 -0.10 3.90 -33.18
CA THR A 151 1.16 3.40 -33.73
C THR A 151 0.91 2.13 -34.53
N THR A 152 1.87 1.73 -35.37
CA THR A 152 1.87 0.44 -36.07
C THR A 152 1.70 -0.77 -35.11
N ASN A 153 2.14 -0.63 -33.86
CA ASN A 153 1.96 -1.63 -32.80
C ASN A 153 0.63 -1.47 -32.02
N GLY A 154 -0.35 -0.72 -32.55
CA GLY A 154 -1.69 -0.57 -32.00
C GLY A 154 -1.81 0.33 -30.75
N LYS A 155 -0.72 0.94 -30.25
CA LYS A 155 -0.81 1.85 -29.09
C LYS A 155 -1.43 3.19 -29.49
N ILE A 156 -2.36 3.69 -28.66
CA ILE A 156 -3.04 4.98 -28.90
C ILE A 156 -2.05 6.13 -28.76
N VAL A 157 -2.03 7.02 -29.75
CA VAL A 157 -1.20 8.23 -29.80
C VAL A 157 -2.02 9.44 -29.42
N TYR A 158 -1.50 10.22 -28.52
CA TYR A 158 -2.08 11.46 -28.00
C TYR A 158 -1.23 12.66 -28.39
N THR A 159 -1.86 13.84 -28.55
CA THR A 159 -1.14 15.10 -28.66
C THR A 159 -1.18 15.86 -27.34
N GLY A 160 -0.06 16.43 -26.92
CA GLY A 160 0.03 17.28 -25.73
C GLY A 160 -0.30 18.76 -26.02
N PRO A 161 -0.43 19.60 -24.98
CA PRO A 161 -0.76 21.03 -25.14
C PRO A 161 0.21 21.82 -26.03
N ARG A 162 1.46 21.34 -26.14
CA ARG A 162 2.50 21.94 -26.99
C ARG A 162 2.68 21.21 -28.33
N GLY A 163 1.70 20.43 -28.76
CA GLY A 163 1.74 19.68 -30.03
C GLY A 163 2.63 18.44 -30.02
N GLY A 164 3.34 18.12 -28.94
CA GLY A 164 4.15 16.91 -28.85
C GLY A 164 3.28 15.64 -28.86
N ARG A 165 3.68 14.65 -29.69
CA ARG A 165 2.99 13.35 -29.80
C ARG A 165 3.56 12.36 -28.80
N TYR A 166 2.70 11.63 -28.09
CA TYR A 166 3.12 10.64 -27.10
C TYR A 166 2.17 9.46 -27.01
N VAL A 167 2.67 8.34 -26.51
CA VAL A 167 1.88 7.17 -26.10
C VAL A 167 1.96 7.03 -24.59
N ILE A 168 0.95 6.39 -24.01
CA ILE A 168 0.98 5.99 -22.61
C ILE A 168 1.52 4.56 -22.57
N THR A 169 2.62 4.34 -21.85
CA THR A 169 3.20 3.01 -21.65
C THR A 169 2.35 2.20 -20.67
N ASP A 170 2.53 0.89 -20.65
CA ASP A 170 1.83 -0.03 -19.73
C ASP A 170 2.07 0.35 -18.25
N ALA A 171 3.18 1.03 -17.96
CA ALA A 171 3.49 1.64 -16.65
C ALA A 171 2.79 2.99 -16.40
N GLY A 172 1.88 3.45 -17.28
CA GLY A 172 1.16 4.72 -17.16
C GLY A 172 2.01 5.98 -17.40
N ARG A 173 3.21 5.85 -17.99
CA ARG A 173 4.11 6.99 -18.27
C ARG A 173 3.96 7.49 -19.71
N LYS A 174 4.09 8.81 -19.92
CA LYS A 174 4.18 9.39 -21.27
C LYS A 174 5.53 9.05 -21.88
N ARG A 175 5.51 8.44 -23.06
CA ARG A 175 6.68 8.28 -23.93
C ARG A 175 6.46 9.12 -25.17
N TYR A 176 7.25 10.18 -25.35
CA TYR A 176 7.16 11.01 -26.53
C TYR A 176 7.70 10.29 -27.76
N LEU A 177 7.00 10.49 -28.86
CA LEU A 177 7.37 9.93 -30.16
C LEU A 177 8.21 10.94 -30.95
N SER A 178 9.09 10.46 -31.80
CA SER A 178 9.79 11.31 -32.76
C SER A 178 8.83 11.94 -33.75
N LYS A 179 9.25 13.03 -34.42
CA LYS A 179 8.43 13.67 -35.47
C LYS A 179 8.12 12.73 -36.63
N ASP A 180 9.01 11.79 -36.89
CA ASP A 180 8.95 10.83 -38.01
C ASP A 180 8.28 9.50 -37.62
N ALA A 181 7.67 9.41 -36.44
CA ALA A 181 6.99 8.18 -36.02
C ALA A 181 5.73 7.97 -36.88
N ASP A 182 5.62 6.81 -37.48
CA ASP A 182 4.45 6.40 -38.25
C ASP A 182 3.21 6.28 -37.34
N ILE A 183 2.21 7.11 -37.65
CA ILE A 183 0.95 7.16 -36.92
C ILE A 183 -0.17 6.91 -37.93
N ILE A 184 -0.98 5.90 -37.65
CA ILE A 184 -2.22 5.62 -38.37
C ILE A 184 -3.29 6.57 -37.84
N PRO A 185 -3.81 7.54 -38.63
CA PRO A 185 -4.81 8.51 -38.16
C PRO A 185 -6.12 7.84 -37.76
N VAL A 186 -6.84 8.46 -36.81
CA VAL A 186 -8.14 7.93 -36.34
C VAL A 186 -9.18 7.82 -37.45
N ASP A 187 -9.13 8.70 -38.43
CA ASP A 187 -10.11 8.75 -39.54
C ASP A 187 -9.99 7.56 -40.50
N SER A 188 -8.81 6.90 -40.55
CA SER A 188 -8.62 5.72 -41.41
C SER A 188 -9.18 4.43 -40.77
N VAL A 189 -9.55 4.44 -39.48
CA VAL A 189 -10.07 3.26 -38.79
C VAL A 189 -11.58 3.07 -38.97
N LYS A 190 -12.32 4.15 -39.42
CA LYS A 190 -13.76 4.06 -39.60
C LYS A 190 -14.18 3.50 -40.97
N SER A 191 -13.26 3.38 -41.93
CA SER A 191 -13.63 2.97 -43.30
C SER A 191 -13.71 1.45 -43.49
N ASN A 192 -13.25 0.60 -42.54
CA ASN A 192 -13.25 -0.86 -42.69
C ASN A 192 -14.34 -1.61 -41.89
N ALA A 193 -15.29 -0.89 -41.27
CA ALA A 193 -16.37 -1.53 -40.52
C ALA A 193 -17.71 -1.62 -41.30
N GLY A 194 -17.70 -1.38 -42.61
CA GLY A 194 -18.89 -1.27 -43.44
C GLY A 194 -18.94 -2.16 -44.68
N GLN A 195 -18.13 -3.24 -44.75
CA GLN A 195 -18.26 -4.24 -45.81
C GLN A 195 -18.02 -5.64 -45.28
N GLN A 196 -19.03 -6.24 -44.67
CA GLN A 196 -19.34 -7.68 -44.72
C GLN A 196 -20.83 -7.86 -44.50
#